data_2db8fe11ce5bc927cf72823e740b4abd
#
_entry.id   2db8fe11ce5bc927cf72823e740b4abd
#
_cell.length_a   1.000
_cell.length_b   1.000
_cell.length_c   1.000
_cell.angle_alpha   90.00
_cell.angle_beta   90.00
_cell.angle_gamma   90.00
#
_symmetry.space_group_name_H-M   'P 1'
#
loop_
_entity.id
_entity.type
_entity.pdbx_description
1 polymer ?
#
loop_
_entity_poly.entity_id
_entity_poly.type
_entity_poly.pdbx_seq_one_letter_code
_entity_poly.pdbx_strand_id
1 'polypeptide(L)'
;MNKPFSAVTQVLRGYTYNQVKAVVEVLIDSPVHNVEVTMNTPEAASLIQKLSSEFSSDINIGAGTVLTLEDLQTAHKAGATFVLSPTLLSEEMFDYCKEHEILSVPGAFSPTEIAHAFALGADIVKVFPANEVSY
;
A
#
# COMPACT_ATOMS: atom_id res chain seq x y z
N MET A 1 6.13 10.19 -2.50
CA MET A 1 6.12 9.37 -3.76
C MET A 1 6.78 10.15 -4.88
N ASN A 2 7.53 9.46 -5.75
CA ASN A 2 8.25 10.10 -6.87
C ASN A 2 7.50 9.99 -8.21
N LYS A 3 6.49 9.14 -8.28
CA LYS A 3 5.60 9.00 -9.45
C LYS A 3 4.15 9.30 -9.04
N PRO A 4 3.31 9.79 -9.96
CA PRO A 4 1.86 9.88 -9.72
C PRO A 4 1.30 8.50 -9.35
N PHE A 5 0.36 8.47 -8.42
CA PHE A 5 -0.32 7.20 -8.05
C PHE A 5 -1.14 6.73 -9.26
N SER A 6 -0.83 5.55 -9.79
CA SER A 6 -1.50 5.00 -10.97
C SER A 6 -2.86 4.37 -10.62
N ALA A 7 -3.73 4.23 -11.61
CA ALA A 7 -5.04 3.60 -11.43
C ALA A 7 -4.96 2.10 -11.07
N VAL A 8 -3.80 1.48 -11.33
CA VAL A 8 -3.55 0.06 -11.02
C VAL A 8 -2.40 -0.03 -10.02
N THR A 9 -2.56 -0.89 -9.02
CA THR A 9 -1.52 -1.27 -8.07
C THR A 9 -1.24 -2.77 -8.20
N GLN A 10 0.03 -3.14 -8.41
CA GLN A 10 0.44 -4.54 -8.41
C GLN A 10 0.60 -5.03 -6.98
N VAL A 11 -0.17 -6.06 -6.61
CA VAL A 11 -0.11 -6.70 -5.28
C VAL A 11 0.84 -7.89 -5.32
N LEU A 12 1.81 -7.93 -4.40
CA LEU A 12 2.79 -9.00 -4.29
C LEU A 12 2.74 -9.64 -2.90
N ARG A 13 2.35 -10.92 -2.85
CA ARG A 13 2.17 -11.68 -1.61
C ARG A 13 2.91 -13.00 -1.67
N GLY A 14 3.76 -13.27 -0.67
CA GLY A 14 4.44 -14.56 -0.55
C GLY A 14 5.57 -14.79 -1.54
N TYR A 15 6.01 -13.76 -2.24
CA TYR A 15 7.12 -13.84 -3.21
C TYR A 15 8.47 -13.55 -2.55
N THR A 16 9.52 -14.17 -3.10
CA THR A 16 10.92 -13.87 -2.75
C THR A 16 11.38 -12.56 -3.39
N TYR A 17 12.50 -12.00 -2.90
CA TYR A 17 13.07 -10.77 -3.44
C TYR A 17 13.32 -10.84 -4.96
N ASN A 18 13.90 -11.93 -5.47
CA ASN A 18 14.19 -12.07 -6.90
C ASN A 18 12.91 -12.06 -7.77
N GLN A 19 11.84 -12.67 -7.27
CA GLN A 19 10.54 -12.67 -7.96
C GLN A 19 9.91 -11.27 -7.96
N VAL A 20 9.91 -10.60 -6.82
CA VAL A 20 9.37 -9.24 -6.70
C VAL A 20 10.17 -8.27 -7.57
N LYS A 21 11.50 -8.36 -7.53
CA LYS A 21 12.40 -7.54 -8.36
C LYS A 21 12.10 -7.71 -9.85
N ALA A 22 11.96 -8.95 -10.33
CA ALA A 22 11.65 -9.21 -11.73
C ALA A 22 10.30 -8.58 -12.16
N VAL A 23 9.29 -8.59 -11.28
CA VAL A 23 8.02 -7.92 -11.54
C VAL A 23 8.21 -6.39 -11.61
N VAL A 24 8.93 -5.81 -10.65
CA VAL A 24 9.19 -4.36 -10.62
C VAL A 24 9.93 -3.91 -11.88
N GLU A 25 10.97 -4.62 -12.30
CA GLU A 25 11.74 -4.31 -13.52
C GLU A 25 10.87 -4.26 -14.78
N VAL A 26 9.88 -5.16 -14.89
CA VAL A 26 8.92 -5.14 -16.01
C VAL A 26 7.95 -3.96 -15.91
N LEU A 27 7.57 -3.55 -14.70
CA LEU A 27 6.59 -2.49 -14.48
C LEU A 27 7.15 -1.07 -14.69
N ILE A 28 8.46 -0.87 -14.55
CA ILE A 28 9.10 0.46 -14.68
C ILE A 28 8.73 1.15 -16.01
N ASP A 29 8.68 0.41 -17.10
CA ASP A 29 8.34 0.93 -18.43
C ASP A 29 6.84 0.84 -18.76
N SER A 30 6.00 0.50 -17.76
CA SER A 30 4.55 0.37 -17.91
C SER A 30 3.80 1.56 -17.31
N PRO A 31 2.48 1.69 -17.56
CA PRO A 31 1.67 2.70 -16.88
C PRO A 31 1.34 2.35 -15.41
N VAL A 32 1.79 1.21 -14.89
CA VAL A 32 1.59 0.78 -13.49
C VAL A 32 2.75 1.28 -12.65
N HIS A 33 2.51 2.32 -11.87
CA HIS A 33 3.55 2.97 -11.06
C HIS A 33 3.52 2.55 -9.58
N ASN A 34 2.61 1.67 -9.16
CA ASN A 34 2.48 1.27 -7.76
C ASN A 34 2.68 -0.23 -7.59
N VAL A 35 3.54 -0.60 -6.68
CA VAL A 35 3.74 -1.98 -6.23
C VAL A 35 3.59 -2.04 -4.73
N GLU A 36 2.74 -2.93 -4.22
CA GLU A 36 2.62 -3.21 -2.79
C GLU A 36 3.17 -4.60 -2.45
N VAL A 37 3.98 -4.67 -1.40
CA VAL A 37 4.34 -5.92 -0.74
C VAL A 37 3.46 -6.07 0.50
N THR A 38 2.74 -7.19 0.62
CA THR A 38 1.84 -7.38 1.76
C THR A 38 2.59 -7.74 3.03
N MET A 39 2.25 -7.11 4.17
CA MET A 39 2.95 -7.28 5.46
C MET A 39 2.89 -8.71 6.01
N ASN A 40 1.94 -9.51 5.57
CA ASN A 40 1.89 -10.95 5.89
C ASN A 40 2.78 -11.83 4.98
N THR A 41 3.61 -11.22 4.13
CA THR A 41 4.68 -11.91 3.40
C THR A 41 5.88 -12.10 4.33
N PRO A 42 6.53 -13.27 4.36
CA PRO A 42 7.77 -13.45 5.10
C PRO A 42 8.81 -12.37 4.74
N GLU A 43 9.41 -11.74 5.75
CA GLU A 43 10.41 -10.68 5.56
C GLU A 43 9.94 -9.44 4.76
N ALA A 44 8.64 -9.13 4.82
CA ALA A 44 8.03 -8.02 4.05
C ALA A 44 8.80 -6.70 4.20
N ALA A 45 9.17 -6.31 5.41
CA ALA A 45 9.92 -5.09 5.66
C ALA A 45 11.29 -5.07 4.95
N SER A 46 12.01 -6.20 4.95
CA SER A 46 13.29 -6.34 4.23
C SER A 46 13.09 -6.25 2.71
N LEU A 47 12.00 -6.83 2.19
CA LEU A 47 11.64 -6.72 0.76
C LEU A 47 11.34 -5.28 0.38
N ILE A 48 10.49 -4.59 1.15
CA ILE A 48 10.16 -3.18 0.94
C ILE A 48 11.42 -2.32 0.96
N GLN A 49 12.29 -2.52 1.94
CA GLN A 49 13.53 -1.75 2.08
C GLN A 49 14.46 -1.90 0.87
N LYS A 50 14.66 -3.13 0.40
CA LYS A 50 15.49 -3.39 -0.79
C LYS A 50 14.90 -2.75 -2.04
N LEU A 51 13.59 -2.93 -2.26
CA LEU A 51 12.89 -2.34 -3.40
C LEU A 51 12.91 -0.82 -3.37
N SER A 52 12.66 -0.21 -2.21
CA SER A 52 12.71 1.24 -2.04
C SER A 52 14.10 1.81 -2.30
N SER A 53 15.15 1.10 -1.84
CA SER A 53 16.53 1.52 -2.07
C SER A 53 16.95 1.44 -3.53
N GLU A 54 16.41 0.48 -4.28
CA GLU A 54 16.82 0.20 -5.66
C GLU A 54 15.93 0.91 -6.70
N PHE A 55 14.62 1.06 -6.44
CA PHE A 55 13.63 1.46 -7.46
C PHE A 55 12.76 2.68 -7.09
N SER A 56 12.96 3.34 -5.97
CA SER A 56 12.08 4.44 -5.53
C SER A 56 12.02 5.64 -6.49
N SER A 57 13.00 5.81 -7.37
CA SER A 57 12.97 6.84 -8.43
C SER A 57 12.00 6.49 -9.56
N ASP A 58 11.75 5.20 -9.79
CA ASP A 58 11.08 4.69 -10.98
C ASP A 58 9.67 4.18 -10.72
N ILE A 59 9.41 3.71 -9.48
CA ILE A 59 8.13 3.14 -9.08
C ILE A 59 7.82 3.47 -7.62
N ASN A 60 6.55 3.61 -7.28
CA ASN A 60 6.11 3.79 -5.90
C ASN A 60 6.06 2.42 -5.19
N ILE A 61 6.80 2.28 -4.11
CA ILE A 61 6.78 1.08 -3.28
C ILE A 61 5.90 1.33 -2.06
N GLY A 62 4.96 0.42 -1.82
CA GLY A 62 4.03 0.49 -0.70
C GLY A 62 3.90 -0.83 0.05
N ALA A 63 3.13 -0.80 1.11
CA ALA A 63 2.80 -1.96 1.93
C ALA A 63 1.30 -2.25 1.89
N GLY A 64 0.94 -3.52 1.68
CA GLY A 64 -0.43 -3.99 1.75
C GLY A 64 -0.69 -4.83 3.00
N THR A 65 -1.97 -5.09 3.29
CA THR A 65 -2.37 -5.86 4.48
C THR A 65 -1.81 -5.26 5.78
N VAL A 66 -1.76 -3.93 5.85
CA VAL A 66 -1.37 -3.18 7.03
C VAL A 66 -2.57 -3.13 7.98
N LEU A 67 -2.48 -3.83 9.11
CA LEU A 67 -3.59 -4.02 10.04
C LEU A 67 -3.40 -3.27 11.37
N THR A 68 -2.16 -2.93 11.70
CA THR A 68 -1.81 -2.31 12.98
C THR A 68 -0.92 -1.08 12.77
N LEU A 69 -0.85 -0.22 13.77
CA LEU A 69 0.10 0.90 13.77
C LEU A 69 1.56 0.40 13.71
N GLU A 70 1.86 -0.73 14.32
CA GLU A 70 3.20 -1.34 14.28
C GLU A 70 3.57 -1.78 12.86
N ASP A 71 2.63 -2.41 12.12
CA ASP A 71 2.81 -2.74 10.69
C ASP A 71 3.08 -1.48 9.87
N LEU A 72 2.29 -0.43 10.08
CA LEU A 72 2.42 0.86 9.40
C LEU A 72 3.79 1.49 9.64
N GLN A 73 4.21 1.57 10.90
CA GLN A 73 5.51 2.13 11.29
C GLN A 73 6.68 1.31 10.72
N THR A 74 6.53 -0.01 10.72
CA THR A 74 7.53 -0.92 10.17
C THR A 74 7.66 -0.75 8.65
N ALA A 75 6.53 -0.68 7.95
CA ALA A 75 6.49 -0.44 6.51
C ALA A 75 7.08 0.93 6.14
N HIS A 76 6.73 1.98 6.88
CA HIS A 76 7.26 3.33 6.67
C HIS A 76 8.78 3.37 6.85
N LYS A 77 9.31 2.81 7.96
CA LYS A 77 10.77 2.73 8.21
C LYS A 77 11.50 1.96 7.13
N ALA A 78 10.84 1.00 6.50
CA ALA A 78 11.37 0.25 5.35
C ALA A 78 11.31 1.02 4.03
N GLY A 79 10.64 2.18 3.98
CA GLY A 79 10.57 3.06 2.81
C GLY A 79 9.27 2.98 2.03
N ALA A 80 8.20 2.39 2.59
CA ALA A 80 6.88 2.44 1.97
C ALA A 80 6.36 3.88 1.91
N THR A 81 5.85 4.29 0.75
CA THR A 81 5.31 5.64 0.50
C THR A 81 3.79 5.66 0.45
N PHE A 82 3.16 4.50 0.45
CA PHE A 82 1.71 4.33 0.57
C PHE A 82 1.39 3.01 1.28
N VAL A 83 0.20 2.94 1.87
CA VAL A 83 -0.26 1.74 2.59
C VAL A 83 -1.69 1.39 2.21
N LEU A 84 -1.93 0.08 2.04
CA LEU A 84 -3.27 -0.48 1.84
C LEU A 84 -3.64 -1.40 3.01
N SER A 85 -4.90 -1.32 3.42
CA SER A 85 -5.49 -2.24 4.39
C SER A 85 -6.71 -2.95 3.80
N PRO A 86 -7.01 -4.19 4.20
CA PRO A 86 -8.30 -4.82 3.89
C PRO A 86 -9.45 -4.28 4.76
N THR A 87 -9.15 -3.51 5.81
CA THR A 87 -10.08 -2.94 6.78
C THR A 87 -9.88 -1.43 6.94
N LEU A 88 -10.78 -0.77 7.65
CA LEU A 88 -10.56 0.61 8.07
C LEU A 88 -9.28 0.72 8.90
N LEU A 89 -8.58 1.82 8.73
CA LEU A 89 -7.47 2.20 9.60
C LEU A 89 -8.02 2.86 10.88
N SER A 90 -7.28 2.77 11.98
CA SER A 90 -7.61 3.54 13.19
C SER A 90 -7.30 5.02 13.00
N GLU A 91 -7.91 5.89 13.82
CA GLU A 91 -7.61 7.33 13.83
C GLU A 91 -6.11 7.59 13.99
N GLU A 92 -5.46 6.87 14.92
CA GLU A 92 -4.03 6.95 15.15
C GLU A 92 -3.19 6.60 13.91
N MET A 93 -3.63 5.62 13.11
CA MET A 93 -2.97 5.26 11.86
C MET A 93 -3.17 6.33 10.78
N PHE A 94 -4.35 6.96 10.71
CA PHE A 94 -4.57 8.09 9.81
C PHE A 94 -3.72 9.31 10.19
N ASP A 95 -3.64 9.63 11.48
CA ASP A 95 -2.78 10.71 11.97
C ASP A 95 -1.32 10.46 11.63
N TYR A 96 -0.84 9.24 11.82
CA TYR A 96 0.51 8.84 11.46
C TYR A 96 0.77 8.98 9.94
N CYS A 97 -0.16 8.52 9.10
CA CYS A 97 -0.03 8.66 7.64
C CYS A 97 0.06 10.14 7.25
N LYS A 98 -0.78 10.99 7.81
CA LYS A 98 -0.80 12.43 7.55
C LYS A 98 0.48 13.12 8.01
N GLU A 99 0.96 12.82 9.21
CA GLU A 99 2.20 13.39 9.76
C GLU A 99 3.43 13.06 8.90
N HIS A 100 3.44 11.85 8.33
CA HIS A 100 4.59 11.35 7.55
C HIS A 100 4.38 11.37 6.03
N GLU A 101 3.32 12.01 5.55
CA GLU A 101 2.99 12.13 4.10
C GLU A 101 2.89 10.76 3.39
N ILE A 102 2.35 9.75 4.10
CA ILE A 102 2.10 8.41 3.56
C ILE A 102 0.69 8.39 2.98
N LEU A 103 0.54 8.03 1.70
CA LEU A 103 -0.77 7.90 1.09
C LEU A 103 -1.53 6.71 1.69
N SER A 104 -2.73 6.96 2.20
CA SER A 104 -3.56 5.97 2.90
C SER A 104 -4.67 5.41 2.03
N VAL A 105 -4.77 4.08 1.98
CA VAL A 105 -5.81 3.34 1.23
C VAL A 105 -6.49 2.32 2.14
N PRO A 106 -7.37 2.74 3.06
CA PRO A 106 -8.14 1.83 3.91
C PRO A 106 -9.13 1.02 3.10
N GLY A 107 -9.43 -0.18 3.58
CA GLY A 107 -10.53 -1.01 3.09
C GLY A 107 -11.86 -0.60 3.71
N ALA A 108 -12.91 -0.58 2.91
CA ALA A 108 -14.29 -0.36 3.34
C ALA A 108 -15.24 -1.14 2.41
N PHE A 109 -16.39 -1.55 2.92
CA PHE A 109 -17.37 -2.31 2.14
C PHE A 109 -18.67 -1.57 1.95
N SER A 110 -19.16 -0.87 2.97
CA SER A 110 -20.44 -0.16 2.94
C SER A 110 -20.28 1.34 2.67
N PRO A 111 -21.32 2.02 2.15
CA PRO A 111 -21.31 3.48 1.98
C PRO A 111 -20.97 4.24 3.26
N THR A 112 -21.41 3.75 4.42
CA THR A 112 -21.12 4.37 5.73
C THR A 112 -19.64 4.26 6.07
N GLU A 113 -19.01 3.10 5.85
CA GLU A 113 -17.58 2.91 6.08
C GLU A 113 -16.75 3.77 5.13
N ILE A 114 -17.15 3.86 3.85
CA ILE A 114 -16.49 4.71 2.86
C ILE A 114 -16.53 6.18 3.30
N ALA A 115 -17.71 6.67 3.68
CA ALA A 115 -17.87 8.03 4.17
C ALA A 115 -17.05 8.28 5.43
N HIS A 116 -17.00 7.32 6.35
CA HIS A 116 -16.20 7.40 7.57
C HIS A 116 -14.70 7.44 7.27
N ALA A 117 -14.22 6.60 6.36
CA ALA A 117 -12.81 6.60 5.96
C ALA A 117 -12.38 7.97 5.41
N PHE A 118 -13.17 8.59 4.53
CA PHE A 118 -12.88 9.93 4.02
C PHE A 118 -12.98 11.00 5.11
N ALA A 119 -13.92 10.89 6.05
CA ALA A 119 -14.02 11.82 7.18
C ALA A 119 -12.78 11.77 8.10
N LEU A 120 -12.14 10.61 8.21
CA LEU A 120 -10.87 10.42 8.95
C LEU A 120 -9.63 10.85 8.14
N GLY A 121 -9.77 11.16 6.86
CA GLY A 121 -8.68 11.68 6.03
C GLY A 121 -8.06 10.66 5.07
N ALA A 122 -8.77 9.61 4.70
CA ALA A 122 -8.32 8.68 3.67
C ALA A 122 -8.07 9.41 2.34
N ASP A 123 -6.95 9.12 1.69
CA ASP A 123 -6.65 9.65 0.36
C ASP A 123 -7.45 8.91 -0.73
N ILE A 124 -7.54 7.60 -0.60
CA ILE A 124 -8.26 6.69 -1.49
C ILE A 124 -8.96 5.66 -0.61
N VAL A 125 -10.08 5.13 -1.03
CA VAL A 125 -10.75 4.02 -0.34
C VAL A 125 -10.80 2.80 -1.25
N LYS A 126 -10.36 1.66 -0.72
CA LYS A 126 -10.45 0.35 -1.35
C LYS A 126 -11.78 -0.30 -1.00
N VAL A 127 -12.66 -0.52 -1.98
CA VAL A 127 -13.85 -1.36 -1.77
C VAL A 127 -13.42 -2.83 -1.68
N PHE A 128 -13.61 -3.46 -0.52
CA PHE A 128 -13.12 -4.82 -0.28
C PHE A 128 -14.03 -5.60 0.71
N PRO A 129 -14.36 -6.85 0.39
CA PRO A 129 -14.07 -7.63 -0.82
C PRO A 129 -14.96 -7.22 -2.02
N ALA A 130 -14.35 -6.88 -3.16
CA ALA A 130 -15.08 -6.35 -4.31
C ALA A 130 -15.86 -7.41 -5.09
N ASN A 131 -15.50 -8.69 -4.96
CA ASN A 131 -16.23 -9.81 -5.59
C ASN A 131 -17.65 -10.03 -5.03
N GLU A 132 -17.96 -9.46 -3.86
CA GLU A 132 -19.29 -9.52 -3.24
C GLU A 132 -20.21 -8.38 -3.72
N VAL A 133 -19.65 -7.39 -4.43
CA VAL A 133 -20.39 -6.25 -4.99
C VAL A 133 -20.57 -6.52 -6.48
N SER A 134 -21.69 -7.19 -6.83
CA SER A 134 -22.08 -7.41 -8.24
C SER A 134 -22.83 -6.20 -8.76
N TYR A 135 -22.38 -5.66 -9.87
CA TYR A 135 -23.12 -4.68 -10.66
C TYR A 135 -23.75 -5.34 -11.88
#